data_c76723552df22768c70da5392b946e10
#
_entry.id   c76723552df22768c70da5392b946e10
#
_cell.length_a   1.000
_cell.length_b   1.000
_cell.length_c   1.000
_cell.angle_alpha   90.00
_cell.angle_beta   90.00
_cell.angle_gamma   90.00
#
_symmetry.space_group_name_H-M   'P 1'
#
loop_
_entity.id
_entity.type
_entity.pdbx_description
1 polymer ?
#
loop_
_entity_poly.entity_id
_entity_poly.type
_entity_poly.pdbx_seq_one_letter_code
_entity_poly.pdbx_strand_id
1 'polypeptide(L)'
;AIGSTRHGEAFGKNYELPNSTAYCETCASIANCMWNLRMFMLHGDAKYIDVLERSLYNGVLSGISLDGKKFFYPNVLSCDENGSERSEWFDCSCCPSNLARFIPSVPGYVYATSSKGFYVNLYGANHADVVLKNGKHVQVEQQTDYPWNGKIKLILTPETPEDFAVMLRIPGWVNSQPVPVSY
;
A
#
# COMPACT_ATOMS: atom_id res chain seq x y z
N ALA A 1 -10.40 -3.00 -4.96
CA ALA A 1 -11.48 -2.50 -5.78
C ALA A 1 -11.31 -3.03 -7.19
N ILE A 2 -12.30 -3.71 -7.70
CA ILE A 2 -12.23 -4.43 -8.96
C ILE A 2 -13.48 -4.10 -9.74
N GLY A 3 -13.30 -3.54 -10.93
CA GLY A 3 -14.39 -3.25 -11.83
C GLY A 3 -14.92 -4.54 -12.48
N SER A 4 -16.20 -4.53 -12.80
CA SER A 4 -16.82 -5.59 -13.58
C SER A 4 -16.32 -5.60 -15.02
N THR A 5 -16.13 -6.77 -15.56
CA THR A 5 -15.75 -6.96 -16.95
C THR A 5 -16.80 -6.55 -17.97
N ARG A 6 -18.06 -6.50 -17.56
CA ARG A 6 -19.19 -6.23 -18.47
C ARG A 6 -19.45 -4.75 -18.69
N HIS A 7 -19.02 -3.90 -17.77
CA HIS A 7 -19.38 -2.49 -17.71
C HIS A 7 -18.17 -1.58 -17.43
N GLY A 8 -16.96 -2.01 -17.74
CA GLY A 8 -15.74 -1.24 -17.50
C GLY A 8 -15.54 -0.96 -16.01
N GLU A 9 -15.66 0.29 -15.61
CA GLU A 9 -15.39 0.76 -14.24
C GLU A 9 -16.50 0.43 -13.21
N ALA A 10 -17.51 -0.37 -13.57
CA ALA A 10 -18.58 -0.76 -12.68
C ALA A 10 -18.24 -2.01 -11.85
N PHE A 11 -18.88 -2.17 -10.70
CA PHE A 11 -18.78 -3.39 -9.89
C PHE A 11 -19.75 -4.46 -10.42
N GLY A 12 -19.28 -5.72 -10.40
CA GLY A 12 -20.09 -6.90 -10.67
C GLY A 12 -20.78 -7.42 -9.40
N LYS A 13 -21.12 -8.70 -9.42
CA LYS A 13 -21.67 -9.40 -8.24
C LYS A 13 -20.60 -9.53 -7.15
N ASN A 14 -21.05 -9.73 -5.90
CA ASN A 14 -20.13 -10.00 -4.79
C ASN A 14 -19.22 -11.19 -5.12
N TYR A 15 -17.91 -11.03 -4.88
CA TYR A 15 -16.86 -12.01 -5.13
C TYR A 15 -16.67 -12.40 -6.61
N GLU A 16 -17.29 -11.71 -7.56
CA GLU A 16 -17.03 -11.89 -9.00
C GLU A 16 -15.65 -11.31 -9.32
N LEU A 17 -14.70 -12.21 -9.66
CA LEU A 17 -13.32 -11.88 -9.96
C LEU A 17 -12.77 -12.81 -11.07
N PRO A 18 -13.22 -12.64 -12.32
CA PRO A 18 -12.70 -13.44 -13.44
C PRO A 18 -11.25 -13.04 -13.76
N ASN A 19 -10.34 -14.02 -13.78
CA ASN A 19 -8.90 -13.77 -13.83
C ASN A 19 -8.44 -12.99 -15.08
N SER A 20 -8.96 -13.32 -16.26
CA SER A 20 -8.53 -12.72 -17.53
C SER A 20 -9.30 -11.45 -17.91
N THR A 21 -10.47 -11.24 -17.33
CA THR A 21 -11.40 -10.20 -17.77
C THR A 21 -11.83 -9.22 -16.69
N ALA A 22 -11.41 -9.39 -15.42
CA ALA A 22 -11.64 -8.38 -14.40
C ALA A 22 -10.89 -7.10 -14.72
N TYR A 23 -11.56 -5.96 -14.61
CA TYR A 23 -11.00 -4.67 -15.02
C TYR A 23 -9.77 -4.25 -14.22
N CYS A 24 -9.74 -4.53 -12.92
CA CYS A 24 -8.59 -4.36 -12.02
C CYS A 24 -7.81 -3.06 -12.25
N GLU A 25 -8.50 -1.94 -12.33
CA GLU A 25 -7.89 -0.65 -12.68
C GLU A 25 -6.81 -0.22 -11.67
N THR A 26 -5.68 0.28 -12.17
CA THR A 26 -4.60 0.81 -11.33
C THR A 26 -5.08 1.96 -10.43
N CYS A 27 -5.93 2.88 -10.93
CA CYS A 27 -6.51 3.94 -10.12
C CYS A 27 -7.38 3.40 -8.97
N ALA A 28 -8.13 2.33 -9.21
CA ALA A 28 -8.93 1.70 -8.17
C ALA A 28 -8.06 1.08 -7.06
N SER A 29 -6.91 0.50 -7.43
CA SER A 29 -5.93 0.00 -6.45
C SER A 29 -5.34 1.12 -5.61
N ILE A 30 -5.02 2.27 -6.21
CA ILE A 30 -4.56 3.47 -5.51
C ILE A 30 -5.64 3.98 -4.55
N ALA A 31 -6.88 4.08 -5.02
CA ALA A 31 -8.01 4.50 -4.18
C ALA A 31 -8.21 3.55 -2.99
N ASN A 32 -8.03 2.24 -3.19
CA ASN A 32 -8.09 1.24 -2.13
C ASN A 32 -6.98 1.44 -1.08
N CYS A 33 -5.77 1.78 -1.50
CA CYS A 33 -4.68 2.13 -0.57
C CYS A 33 -5.05 3.37 0.26
N MET A 34 -5.53 4.43 -0.39
CA MET A 34 -5.95 5.67 0.29
C MET A 34 -7.11 5.44 1.26
N TRP A 35 -8.09 4.61 0.88
CA TRP A 35 -9.21 4.23 1.73
C TRP A 35 -8.73 3.47 2.97
N ASN A 36 -7.91 2.44 2.79
CA ASN A 36 -7.43 1.62 3.88
C ASN A 36 -6.54 2.40 4.86
N LEU A 37 -5.74 3.37 4.38
CA LEU A 37 -5.03 4.28 5.29
C LEU A 37 -6.00 5.05 6.19
N ARG A 38 -7.09 5.60 5.62
CA ARG A 38 -8.10 6.34 6.41
C ARG A 38 -8.80 5.45 7.42
N MET A 39 -9.13 4.21 7.03
CA MET A 39 -9.71 3.23 7.95
C MET A 39 -8.74 2.88 9.08
N PHE A 40 -7.45 2.73 8.76
CA PHE A 40 -6.42 2.54 9.79
C PHE A 40 -6.34 3.76 10.74
N MET A 41 -6.31 4.97 10.20
CA MET A 41 -6.26 6.19 11.01
C MET A 41 -7.47 6.33 11.95
N LEU A 42 -8.62 5.78 11.56
CA LEU A 42 -9.84 5.78 12.38
C LEU A 42 -9.84 4.69 13.45
N HIS A 43 -9.35 3.49 13.13
CA HIS A 43 -9.51 2.31 13.98
C HIS A 43 -8.22 1.80 14.62
N GLY A 44 -7.04 2.11 14.06
CA GLY A 44 -5.74 1.60 14.51
C GLY A 44 -5.55 0.10 14.27
N ASP A 45 -6.36 -0.53 13.41
CA ASP A 45 -6.33 -1.99 13.18
C ASP A 45 -5.42 -2.33 11.99
N ALA A 46 -4.45 -3.21 12.23
CA ALA A 46 -3.43 -3.63 11.26
C ALA A 46 -4.01 -4.27 9.98
N LYS A 47 -5.23 -4.84 10.04
CA LYS A 47 -5.88 -5.45 8.85
C LYS A 47 -6.01 -4.47 7.69
N TYR A 48 -6.23 -3.19 7.96
CA TYR A 48 -6.33 -2.17 6.91
C TYR A 48 -4.97 -1.93 6.24
N ILE A 49 -3.89 -1.97 7.02
CA ILE A 49 -2.54 -1.86 6.45
C ILE A 49 -2.16 -3.12 5.67
N ASP A 50 -2.62 -4.30 6.07
CA ASP A 50 -2.41 -5.54 5.31
C ASP A 50 -3.03 -5.46 3.91
N VAL A 51 -4.25 -4.91 3.80
CA VAL A 51 -4.91 -4.69 2.50
C VAL A 51 -4.20 -3.59 1.70
N LEU A 52 -3.79 -2.51 2.37
CA LEU A 52 -3.03 -1.42 1.76
C LEU A 52 -1.72 -1.95 1.16
N GLU A 53 -0.91 -2.67 1.93
CA GLU A 53 0.37 -3.22 1.49
C GLU A 53 0.20 -4.16 0.29
N ARG A 54 -0.79 -5.05 0.34
CA ARG A 54 -1.11 -5.93 -0.78
C ARG A 54 -1.51 -5.16 -2.03
N SER A 55 -2.39 -4.17 -1.89
CA SER A 55 -2.81 -3.32 -3.00
C SER A 55 -1.65 -2.52 -3.56
N LEU A 56 -0.75 -2.03 -2.69
CA LEU A 56 0.46 -1.30 -3.08
C LEU A 56 1.37 -2.18 -3.95
N TYR A 57 1.72 -3.38 -3.48
CA TYR A 57 2.65 -4.25 -4.22
C TYR A 57 2.03 -4.85 -5.49
N ASN A 58 0.78 -5.31 -5.42
CA ASN A 58 0.19 -6.11 -6.51
C ASN A 58 -0.73 -5.31 -7.44
N GLY A 59 -1.21 -4.16 -7.04
CA GLY A 59 -2.13 -3.35 -7.85
C GLY A 59 -1.58 -2.00 -8.26
N VAL A 60 -0.68 -1.42 -7.47
CA VAL A 60 -0.11 -0.10 -7.72
C VAL A 60 1.28 -0.22 -8.35
N LEU A 61 2.25 -0.82 -7.67
CA LEU A 61 3.61 -0.93 -8.19
C LEU A 61 3.70 -1.81 -9.44
N SER A 62 2.86 -2.83 -9.55
CA SER A 62 2.72 -3.60 -10.80
C SER A 62 2.14 -2.77 -11.95
N GLY A 63 1.48 -1.66 -11.66
CA GLY A 63 0.91 -0.74 -12.65
C GLY A 63 1.94 0.09 -13.41
N ILE A 64 3.21 0.08 -13.02
CA ILE A 64 4.30 0.81 -13.68
C ILE A 64 5.42 -0.14 -14.07
N SER A 65 6.05 0.08 -15.23
CA SER A 65 7.23 -0.68 -15.66
C SER A 65 8.45 -0.32 -14.81
N LEU A 66 9.45 -1.22 -14.76
CA LEU A 66 10.67 -1.02 -13.97
C LEU A 66 11.47 0.22 -14.41
N ASP A 67 11.39 0.58 -15.69
CA ASP A 67 12.02 1.78 -16.24
C ASP A 67 11.18 3.06 -16.06
N GLY A 68 9.98 2.93 -15.48
CA GLY A 68 9.06 4.04 -15.20
C GLY A 68 8.34 4.63 -16.42
N LYS A 69 8.45 4.02 -17.60
CA LYS A 69 7.98 4.63 -18.86
C LYS A 69 6.64 4.10 -19.35
N LYS A 70 6.21 2.93 -18.89
CA LYS A 70 4.98 2.27 -19.33
C LYS A 70 4.09 1.94 -18.14
N PHE A 71 2.79 1.95 -18.39
CA PHE A 71 1.76 1.84 -17.35
C PHE A 71 0.68 0.84 -17.73
N PHE A 72 0.04 0.25 -16.72
CA PHE A 72 -1.25 -0.41 -16.87
C PHE A 72 -2.40 0.55 -16.55
N TYR A 73 -3.43 0.52 -17.36
CA TYR A 73 -4.75 1.02 -17.04
C TYR A 73 -5.54 -0.15 -16.42
N PRO A 74 -6.07 -1.14 -17.17
CA PRO A 74 -6.49 -2.41 -16.59
C PRO A 74 -5.23 -3.24 -16.28
N ASN A 75 -5.16 -3.74 -15.06
CA ASN A 75 -4.10 -4.60 -14.58
C ASN A 75 -4.69 -5.99 -14.30
N VAL A 76 -4.93 -6.75 -15.36
CA VAL A 76 -5.63 -8.04 -15.29
C VAL A 76 -4.86 -9.07 -14.43
N LEU A 77 -5.58 -10.00 -13.80
CA LEU A 77 -4.99 -10.99 -12.90
C LEU A 77 -4.30 -12.14 -13.64
N SER A 78 -4.67 -12.38 -14.89
CA SER A 78 -4.10 -13.42 -15.74
C SER A 78 -4.01 -12.92 -17.18
N CYS A 79 -2.88 -13.14 -17.82
CA CYS A 79 -2.66 -12.87 -19.25
C CYS A 79 -2.61 -14.18 -20.01
N ASP A 80 -3.24 -14.22 -21.17
CA ASP A 80 -3.06 -15.24 -22.19
C ASP A 80 -1.91 -14.87 -23.18
N GLU A 81 -1.76 -15.64 -24.24
CA GLU A 81 -0.73 -15.41 -25.26
C GLU A 81 -0.83 -14.03 -25.95
N ASN A 82 -2.01 -13.41 -25.93
CA ASN A 82 -2.26 -12.07 -26.49
C ASN A 82 -2.02 -10.95 -25.47
N GLY A 83 -1.68 -11.29 -24.26
CA GLY A 83 -1.16 -10.50 -23.15
C GLY A 83 -1.76 -9.11 -22.92
N SER A 84 -1.86 -8.71 -21.68
CA SER A 84 -2.01 -7.30 -21.33
C SER A 84 -0.62 -6.66 -21.25
N GLU A 85 -0.32 -5.72 -22.12
CA GLU A 85 0.94 -4.99 -22.12
C GLU A 85 0.76 -3.60 -21.51
N ARG A 86 1.82 -3.10 -20.87
CA ARG A 86 1.86 -1.71 -20.41
C ARG A 86 2.03 -0.79 -21.62
N SER A 87 1.29 0.32 -21.63
CA SER A 87 1.39 1.38 -22.65
C SER A 87 2.13 2.59 -22.12
N GLU A 88 2.78 3.33 -23.03
CA GLU A 88 3.46 4.58 -22.67
C GLU A 88 2.46 5.66 -22.26
N TRP A 89 1.27 5.65 -22.87
CA TRP A 89 0.21 6.61 -22.58
C TRP A 89 -1.18 6.07 -22.92
N PHE A 90 -2.22 6.78 -22.49
CA PHE A 90 -3.63 6.47 -22.74
C PHE A 90 -4.38 7.77 -23.08
N ASP A 91 -5.46 7.71 -23.86
CA ASP A 91 -6.34 8.85 -24.13
C ASP A 91 -6.88 9.47 -22.83
N CYS A 92 -7.31 8.61 -21.89
CA CYS A 92 -7.54 8.98 -20.51
C CYS A 92 -6.32 8.61 -19.67
N SER A 93 -5.48 9.58 -19.33
CA SER A 93 -4.21 9.37 -18.62
C SER A 93 -4.34 9.36 -17.08
N CYS A 94 -5.48 8.92 -16.56
CA CYS A 94 -5.73 8.92 -15.11
C CYS A 94 -4.76 8.00 -14.33
N CYS A 95 -4.46 6.82 -14.84
CA CYS A 95 -3.58 5.88 -14.14
C CYS A 95 -2.12 6.34 -14.10
N PRO A 96 -1.45 6.77 -15.18
CA PRO A 96 -0.10 7.32 -15.13
C PRO A 96 0.01 8.52 -14.18
N SER A 97 -0.89 9.49 -14.29
CA SER A 97 -0.86 10.69 -13.45
C SER A 97 -1.14 10.38 -11.98
N ASN A 98 -2.04 9.40 -11.72
CA ASN A 98 -2.34 8.97 -10.37
C ASN A 98 -1.17 8.22 -9.72
N LEU A 99 -0.47 7.36 -10.48
CA LEU A 99 0.78 6.72 -10.03
C LEU A 99 1.85 7.74 -9.68
N ALA A 100 2.10 8.71 -10.58
CA ALA A 100 3.07 9.78 -10.36
C ALA A 100 2.77 10.63 -9.12
N ARG A 101 1.50 10.80 -8.77
CA ARG A 101 1.07 11.50 -7.56
C ARG A 101 1.12 10.62 -6.32
N PHE A 102 0.71 9.36 -6.43
CA PHE A 102 0.54 8.48 -5.28
C PHE A 102 1.87 7.91 -4.75
N ILE A 103 2.75 7.43 -5.63
CA ILE A 103 4.02 6.80 -5.23
C ILE A 103 4.85 7.72 -4.31
N PRO A 104 5.06 9.01 -4.63
CA PRO A 104 5.78 9.93 -3.73
C PRO A 104 5.07 10.19 -2.40
N SER A 105 3.79 9.88 -2.25
CA SER A 105 3.05 10.02 -0.99
C SER A 105 3.20 8.83 -0.04
N VAL A 106 3.64 7.67 -0.55
CA VAL A 106 3.77 6.43 0.23
C VAL A 106 4.67 6.56 1.47
N PRO A 107 5.77 7.34 1.46
CA PRO A 107 6.54 7.58 2.69
C PRO A 107 5.70 8.10 3.87
N GLY A 108 4.66 8.89 3.60
CA GLY A 108 3.71 9.36 4.62
C GLY A 108 2.79 8.28 5.19
N TYR A 109 2.84 7.04 4.68
CA TYR A 109 2.02 5.91 5.13
C TYR A 109 2.81 4.96 6.05
N VAL A 110 4.13 5.12 6.10
CA VAL A 110 5.05 4.25 6.85
C VAL A 110 4.80 4.35 8.35
N TYR A 111 4.58 5.56 8.85
CA TYR A 111 4.36 5.82 10.26
C TYR A 111 3.02 6.51 10.50
N ALA A 112 2.45 6.28 11.68
CA ALA A 112 1.29 7.02 12.19
C ALA A 112 1.44 7.27 13.68
N THR A 113 0.95 8.39 14.18
CA THR A 113 1.07 8.76 15.61
C THR A 113 -0.25 8.64 16.35
N SER A 114 -0.18 8.34 17.63
CA SER A 114 -1.30 8.31 18.56
C SER A 114 -0.94 9.04 19.87
N SER A 115 -1.89 9.13 20.78
CA SER A 115 -1.62 9.67 22.13
C SER A 115 -0.64 8.84 22.95
N LYS A 116 -0.38 7.58 22.59
CA LYS A 116 0.50 6.66 23.30
C LYS A 116 1.91 6.57 22.70
N GLY A 117 2.10 7.01 21.45
CA GLY A 117 3.36 6.85 20.71
C GLY A 117 3.10 6.76 19.21
N PHE A 118 3.78 5.88 18.50
CA PHE A 118 3.63 5.76 17.06
C PHE A 118 3.55 4.30 16.56
N TYR A 119 2.94 4.14 15.40
CA TYR A 119 2.83 2.88 14.67
C TYR A 119 3.89 2.80 13.57
N VAL A 120 4.44 1.62 13.36
CA VAL A 120 5.23 1.25 12.18
C VAL A 120 4.32 0.39 11.30
N ASN A 121 3.77 1.00 10.25
CA ASN A 121 2.76 0.39 9.38
C ASN A 121 3.38 -0.38 8.21
N LEU A 122 4.37 0.21 7.56
CA LEU A 122 5.06 -0.39 6.42
C LEU A 122 6.55 -0.55 6.72
N TYR A 123 7.12 -1.59 6.17
CA TYR A 123 8.54 -1.89 6.32
C TYR A 123 9.28 -1.61 5.01
N GLY A 124 10.45 -0.99 5.13
CA GLY A 124 11.35 -0.64 4.05
C GLY A 124 12.48 0.22 4.58
N ALA A 125 13.66 0.13 4.00
CA ALA A 125 14.81 0.92 4.42
C ALA A 125 14.50 2.43 4.29
N ASN A 126 14.50 3.14 5.41
CA ASN A 126 14.21 4.58 5.45
C ASN A 126 14.75 5.26 6.70
N HIS A 127 14.77 6.59 6.66
CA HIS A 127 14.95 7.48 7.80
C HIS A 127 13.76 8.41 7.90
N ALA A 128 13.25 8.63 9.10
CA ALA A 128 12.13 9.52 9.35
C ALA A 128 12.29 10.29 10.66
N ASP A 129 11.70 11.46 10.70
CA ASP A 129 11.50 12.24 11.92
C ASP A 129 10.02 12.14 12.32
N VAL A 130 9.74 11.36 13.35
CA VAL A 130 8.37 11.13 13.83
C VAL A 130 8.07 12.12 14.96
N VAL A 131 7.10 13.00 14.73
CA VAL A 131 6.65 13.97 15.73
C VAL A 131 5.53 13.34 16.56
N LEU A 132 5.79 13.13 17.84
CA LEU A 132 4.82 12.59 18.78
C LEU A 132 3.70 13.62 19.08
N LYS A 133 2.59 13.18 19.67
CA LYS A 133 1.45 14.06 19.98
C LYS A 133 1.77 15.18 20.98
N ASN A 134 2.81 15.02 21.78
CA ASN A 134 3.32 16.05 22.70
C ASN A 134 4.30 17.04 22.04
N GLY A 135 4.52 16.92 20.72
CA GLY A 135 5.42 17.79 19.94
C GLY A 135 6.89 17.37 19.96
N LYS A 136 7.27 16.31 20.67
CA LYS A 136 8.65 15.83 20.71
C LYS A 136 8.97 14.97 19.49
N HIS A 137 10.25 14.96 19.12
CA HIS A 137 10.76 14.29 17.93
C HIS A 137 11.46 12.97 18.27
N VAL A 138 11.24 11.97 17.44
CA VAL A 138 11.94 10.69 17.48
C VAL A 138 12.49 10.42 16.08
N GLN A 139 13.82 10.41 15.96
CA GLN A 139 14.46 9.94 14.72
C GLN A 139 14.31 8.43 14.63
N VAL A 140 13.77 7.94 13.54
CA VAL A 140 13.53 6.52 13.28
C VAL A 140 14.30 6.11 12.05
N GLU A 141 15.13 5.08 12.18
CA GLU A 141 15.80 4.44 11.05
C GLU A 141 15.33 3.00 10.93
N GLN A 142 14.87 2.59 9.77
CA GLN A 142 14.63 1.19 9.42
C GLN A 142 15.75 0.67 8.54
N GLN A 143 16.43 -0.38 8.97
CA GLN A 143 17.43 -1.13 8.23
C GLN A 143 16.85 -2.50 7.87
N THR A 144 16.54 -2.75 6.60
CA THR A 144 15.92 -3.98 6.14
C THR A 144 15.99 -4.13 4.63
N ASP A 145 15.93 -5.37 4.15
CA ASP A 145 15.72 -5.74 2.74
C ASP A 145 14.27 -6.26 2.51
N TYR A 146 13.34 -5.87 3.38
CA TYR A 146 11.92 -6.25 3.24
C TYR A 146 11.36 -5.77 1.89
N PRO A 147 10.57 -6.57 1.14
CA PRO A 147 9.95 -7.84 1.54
C PRO A 147 10.79 -9.10 1.23
N TRP A 148 12.00 -8.96 0.71
CA TRP A 148 12.85 -10.09 0.31
C TRP A 148 13.45 -10.84 1.52
N ASN A 149 13.63 -10.12 2.62
CA ASN A 149 14.10 -10.65 3.89
C ASN A 149 13.22 -10.14 5.04
N GLY A 150 12.80 -11.02 5.93
CA GLY A 150 11.96 -10.67 7.09
C GLY A 150 12.71 -10.03 8.26
N LYS A 151 14.03 -9.84 8.17
CA LYS A 151 14.81 -9.19 9.23
C LYS A 151 14.66 -7.69 9.15
N ILE A 152 14.18 -7.08 10.23
CA ILE A 152 13.98 -5.64 10.34
C ILE A 152 14.67 -5.15 11.60
N LYS A 153 15.55 -4.16 11.47
CA LYS A 153 16.18 -3.48 12.58
C LYS A 153 15.65 -2.05 12.63
N LEU A 154 15.09 -1.69 13.78
CA LEU A 154 14.65 -0.33 14.08
C LEU A 154 15.66 0.32 15.02
N ILE A 155 16.13 1.51 14.67
CA ILE A 155 16.97 2.36 15.51
C ILE A 155 16.15 3.59 15.85
N LEU A 156 15.96 3.83 17.14
CA LEU A 156 15.16 4.93 17.67
C LEU A 156 16.05 5.87 18.44
N THR A 157 16.04 7.15 18.11
CA THR A 157 16.78 8.20 18.78
C THR A 157 15.80 9.30 19.18
N PRO A 158 15.22 9.24 20.38
CA PRO A 158 14.35 10.30 20.88
C PRO A 158 15.15 11.55 21.19
N GLU A 159 14.56 12.73 20.94
CA GLU A 159 15.16 14.03 21.27
C GLU A 159 15.45 14.20 22.76
N THR A 160 14.57 13.68 23.59
CA THR A 160 14.73 13.63 25.06
C THR A 160 14.30 12.27 25.58
N PRO A 161 14.92 11.75 26.68
CA PRO A 161 14.45 10.52 27.31
C PRO A 161 12.99 10.64 27.74
N GLU A 162 12.13 9.77 27.23
CA GLU A 162 10.72 9.67 27.61
C GLU A 162 10.14 8.28 27.30
N ASP A 163 9.06 7.96 27.97
CA ASP A 163 8.30 6.74 27.70
C ASP A 163 7.28 6.97 26.59
N PHE A 164 7.34 6.16 25.56
CA PHE A 164 6.33 6.09 24.49
C PHE A 164 6.21 4.68 23.95
N ALA A 165 5.05 4.36 23.40
CA ALA A 165 4.81 3.06 22.78
C ALA A 165 5.26 3.05 21.29
N VAL A 166 5.89 1.97 20.86
CA VAL A 166 6.14 1.68 19.47
C VAL A 166 5.29 0.47 19.08
N MET A 167 4.25 0.69 18.28
CA MET A 167 3.33 -0.34 17.82
C MET A 167 3.82 -0.89 16.48
N LEU A 168 4.35 -2.11 16.50
CA LEU A 168 4.85 -2.79 15.31
C LEU A 168 3.74 -3.62 14.67
N ARG A 169 3.48 -3.41 13.39
CA ARG A 169 2.58 -4.28 12.64
C ARG A 169 3.23 -5.64 12.40
N ILE A 170 2.52 -6.69 12.72
CA ILE A 170 2.85 -8.04 12.24
C ILE A 170 1.98 -8.29 11.00
N PRO A 171 2.55 -8.39 9.79
CA PRO A 171 1.77 -8.62 8.59
C PRO A 171 0.94 -9.89 8.69
N GLY A 172 -0.35 -9.83 8.31
CA GLY A 172 -1.26 -10.96 8.41
C GLY A 172 -0.80 -12.20 7.64
N TRP A 173 -0.10 -12.01 6.53
CA TRP A 173 0.43 -13.12 5.73
C TRP A 173 1.53 -13.93 6.45
N VAL A 174 2.24 -13.36 7.43
CA VAL A 174 3.20 -14.10 8.27
C VAL A 174 2.50 -15.14 9.13
N ASN A 175 1.25 -14.88 9.53
CA ASN A 175 0.43 -15.79 10.33
C ASN A 175 -0.52 -16.65 9.46
N SER A 176 -0.20 -16.85 8.19
CA SER A 176 -1.06 -17.56 7.23
C SER A 176 -2.45 -16.94 7.04
N GLN A 177 -2.57 -15.65 7.30
CA GLN A 177 -3.77 -14.84 7.08
C GLN A 177 -3.53 -13.82 5.97
N PRO A 178 -3.36 -14.28 4.72
CA PRO A 178 -3.03 -13.40 3.61
C PRO A 178 -4.18 -12.44 3.25
N VAL A 179 -5.40 -12.74 3.65
CA VAL A 179 -6.58 -11.89 3.52
C VAL A 179 -7.22 -11.74 4.88
N PRO A 180 -7.55 -10.53 5.35
CA PRO A 180 -8.34 -10.36 6.58
C PRO A 180 -9.67 -11.09 6.45
N VAL A 181 -10.04 -11.88 7.46
CA VAL A 181 -11.24 -12.74 7.45
C VAL A 181 -12.51 -11.94 7.72
N SER A 182 -12.37 -10.71 8.23
CA SER A 182 -13.49 -9.83 8.55
C SER A 182 -13.18 -8.39 8.15
N TYR A 183 -14.02 -7.86 7.32
CA TYR A 183 -14.18 -6.44 7.03
C TYR A 183 -15.40 -5.90 7.71
#